data_690cdfe9412d77136ddbb83704fb28fb
#
_entry.id   690cdfe9412d77136ddbb83704fb28fb
#
_cell.length_a   1.000
_cell.length_b   1.000
_cell.length_c   1.000
_cell.angle_alpha   90.00
_cell.angle_beta   90.00
_cell.angle_gamma   90.00
#
_symmetry.space_group_name_H-M   'P 1'
#
loop_
_entity.id
_entity.type
_entity.pdbx_description
1 polymer ?
#
loop_
_entity_poly.entity_id
_entity_poly.type
_entity_poly.pdbx_seq_one_letter_code
_entity_poly.pdbx_strand_id
1 'polypeptide(L)'
;MQIAQVVPFTEAEGPGKRFAVWFQGCPLRCPGCCNPEFIPFKGGETKTADELIGWMERTRDESGIEGLTLLGGEPFAHAGGAVALAEGAKALGLSVMTFSGFLLEDLRVRPEPEVAALIALSDILVDGPYDRDQPDTERRWIGSTNQRVHFLTDRYRLDEQWRKRNTLEIRVVGREITVNGFPAKDAVGLWKGWTRKKPLPVANPAPTPESLGTDAK
;
A
#
# COMPACT_ATOMS: atom_id res chain seq x y z
N MET A 1 5.38 14.05 2.18
CA MET A 1 4.02 13.47 2.23
C MET A 1 3.74 12.83 3.58
N GLN A 2 2.48 12.75 3.99
CA GLN A 2 2.11 12.08 5.25
C GLN A 2 1.85 10.60 4.98
N ILE A 3 2.59 9.72 5.65
CA ILE A 3 2.56 8.28 5.49
C ILE A 3 2.06 7.65 6.78
N ALA A 4 1.04 6.81 6.67
CA ALA A 4 0.48 6.08 7.79
C ALA A 4 1.29 4.81 8.10
N GLN A 5 1.71 4.10 7.07
CA GLN A 5 2.45 2.85 7.20
C GLN A 5 3.27 2.57 5.94
N VAL A 6 4.41 1.89 6.11
CA VAL A 6 5.17 1.28 5.02
C VAL A 6 5.43 -0.18 5.38
N VAL A 7 5.21 -1.07 4.43
CA VAL A 7 5.61 -2.47 4.51
C VAL A 7 6.57 -2.72 3.35
N PRO A 8 7.88 -2.83 3.61
CA PRO A 8 8.89 -2.86 2.55
C PRO A 8 8.83 -4.13 1.71
N PHE A 9 8.31 -5.22 2.26
CA PHE A 9 8.15 -6.48 1.56
C PHE A 9 6.82 -7.14 1.97
N THR A 10 5.96 -7.43 1.00
CA THR A 10 4.69 -8.14 1.23
C THR A 10 4.21 -8.84 -0.04
N GLU A 11 3.54 -9.96 0.10
CA GLU A 11 2.79 -10.67 -0.95
C GLU A 11 1.26 -10.56 -0.73
N ALA A 12 0.85 -9.84 0.32
CA ALA A 12 -0.55 -9.72 0.70
C ALA A 12 -1.25 -8.46 0.15
N GLU A 13 -0.50 -7.55 -0.52
CA GLU A 13 -1.03 -6.26 -0.97
C GLU A 13 -0.95 -6.07 -2.50
N GLY A 14 -1.04 -7.15 -3.25
CA GLY A 14 -1.02 -7.14 -4.72
C GLY A 14 -0.23 -8.29 -5.31
N PRO A 15 -0.21 -8.44 -6.65
CA PRO A 15 0.49 -9.53 -7.33
C PRO A 15 2.00 -9.38 -7.21
N GLY A 16 2.68 -10.50 -6.98
CA GLY A 16 4.13 -10.57 -6.77
C GLY A 16 4.54 -10.01 -5.40
N LYS A 17 5.83 -9.74 -5.26
CA LYS A 17 6.42 -9.16 -4.06
C LYS A 17 6.36 -7.65 -4.13
N ARG A 18 5.73 -7.01 -3.15
CA ARG A 18 5.39 -5.59 -3.18
C ARG A 18 6.09 -4.80 -2.08
N PHE A 19 6.47 -3.57 -2.41
CA PHE A 19 6.68 -2.51 -1.44
C PHE A 19 5.35 -1.77 -1.30
N ALA A 20 4.77 -1.75 -0.10
CA ALA A 20 3.44 -1.21 0.11
C ALA A 20 3.49 0.05 0.97
N VAL A 21 2.81 1.12 0.52
CA VAL A 21 2.77 2.43 1.17
C VAL A 21 1.34 2.83 1.42
N TRP A 22 1.00 3.07 2.70
CA TRP A 22 -0.29 3.61 3.11
C TRP A 22 -0.17 5.10 3.40
N PHE A 23 -0.92 5.91 2.66
CA PHE A 23 -1.03 7.34 2.90
C PHE A 23 -1.88 7.64 4.14
N GLN A 24 -1.58 8.74 4.80
CA GLN A 24 -2.39 9.26 5.91
C GLN A 24 -3.33 10.35 5.38
N GLY A 25 -4.63 10.15 5.53
CA GLY A 25 -5.69 11.07 5.13
C GLY A 25 -6.55 10.52 3.99
N CYS A 26 -7.86 10.51 4.19
CA CYS A 26 -8.87 10.09 3.22
C CYS A 26 -10.12 10.98 3.32
N PRO A 27 -10.59 11.57 2.21
CA PRO A 27 -11.80 12.39 2.23
C PRO A 27 -13.10 11.57 2.21
N LEU A 28 -13.04 10.29 1.80
CA LEU A 28 -14.23 9.48 1.49
C LEU A 28 -14.95 8.94 2.73
N ARG A 29 -14.21 8.57 3.77
CA ARG A 29 -14.76 8.11 5.06
C ARG A 29 -15.76 6.95 4.94
N CYS A 30 -15.47 5.94 4.13
CA CYS A 30 -16.34 4.79 3.92
C CYS A 30 -16.78 4.14 5.23
N PRO A 31 -18.08 3.84 5.44
CA PRO A 31 -18.54 3.13 6.62
C PRO A 31 -17.90 1.74 6.74
N GLY A 32 -17.27 1.46 7.89
CA GLY A 32 -16.61 0.17 8.11
C GLY A 32 -15.25 0.04 7.44
N CYS A 33 -14.64 1.15 7.02
CA CYS A 33 -13.27 1.17 6.50
C CYS A 33 -12.35 0.29 7.35
N CYS A 34 -11.51 -0.53 6.70
CA CYS A 34 -10.57 -1.43 7.40
C CYS A 34 -9.41 -0.67 8.08
N ASN A 35 -9.13 0.56 7.66
CA ASN A 35 -8.09 1.42 8.21
C ASN A 35 -8.67 2.76 8.70
N PRO A 36 -9.55 2.77 9.70
CA PRO A 36 -10.19 4.00 10.18
C PRO A 36 -9.18 5.01 10.76
N GLU A 37 -8.05 4.54 11.25
CA GLU A 37 -6.93 5.36 11.75
C GLU A 37 -6.19 6.12 10.64
N PHE A 38 -6.32 5.72 9.38
CA PHE A 38 -5.71 6.40 8.23
C PHE A 38 -6.64 7.43 7.56
N ILE A 39 -7.89 7.55 8.04
CA ILE A 39 -8.86 8.53 7.51
C ILE A 39 -8.48 9.99 7.87
N PRO A 40 -8.09 10.31 9.13
CA PRO A 40 -7.73 11.69 9.46
C PRO A 40 -6.52 12.19 8.66
N PHE A 41 -6.57 13.45 8.18
CA PHE A 41 -5.41 14.12 7.56
C PHE A 41 -4.33 14.53 8.57
N LYS A 42 -4.51 14.17 9.84
CA LYS A 42 -3.55 14.39 10.94
C LYS A 42 -2.99 13.05 11.39
N GLY A 43 -1.72 13.02 11.70
CA GLY A 43 -1.01 11.80 12.10
C GLY A 43 -0.11 11.27 11.00
N GLY A 44 0.34 10.03 11.16
CA GLY A 44 1.36 9.46 10.28
C GLY A 44 2.73 10.09 10.49
N GLU A 45 3.66 9.71 9.65
CA GLU A 45 5.01 10.26 9.61
C GLU A 45 5.22 11.08 8.34
N THR A 46 5.93 12.19 8.45
CA THR A 46 6.36 12.94 7.26
C THR A 46 7.54 12.22 6.62
N LYS A 47 7.37 11.80 5.37
CA LYS A 47 8.44 11.19 4.55
C LYS A 47 8.60 11.97 3.26
N THR A 48 9.83 12.04 2.76
CA THR A 48 10.11 12.52 1.40
C THR A 48 9.96 11.40 0.39
N ALA A 49 9.82 11.74 -0.89
CA ALA A 49 9.81 10.73 -1.95
C ALA A 49 11.17 10.01 -2.02
N ASP A 50 12.27 10.77 -1.92
CA ASP A 50 13.63 10.24 -2.02
C ASP A 50 13.94 9.21 -0.92
N GLU A 51 13.49 9.47 0.33
CA GLU A 51 13.64 8.50 1.42
C GLU A 51 12.94 7.17 1.11
N LEU A 52 11.71 7.24 0.60
CA LEU A 52 10.94 6.05 0.29
C LEU A 52 11.43 5.34 -0.97
N ILE A 53 11.89 6.08 -1.99
CA ILE A 53 12.48 5.51 -3.21
C ILE A 53 13.80 4.82 -2.86
N GLY A 54 14.67 5.45 -2.08
CA GLY A 54 15.92 4.84 -1.64
C GLY A 54 15.70 3.59 -0.77
N TRP A 55 14.62 3.56 0.04
CA TRP A 55 14.25 2.35 0.78
C TRP A 55 13.71 1.26 -0.17
N MET A 56 12.87 1.63 -1.12
CA MET A 56 12.33 0.71 -2.13
C MET A 56 13.45 0.09 -2.99
N GLU A 57 14.45 0.89 -3.38
CA GLU A 57 15.63 0.42 -4.13
C GLU A 57 16.40 -0.63 -3.34
N ARG A 58 16.77 -0.35 -2.09
CA ARG A 58 17.44 -1.33 -1.22
C ARG A 58 16.61 -2.61 -1.08
N THR A 59 15.30 -2.49 -0.85
CA THR A 59 14.43 -3.66 -0.71
C THR A 59 14.35 -4.46 -2.02
N ARG A 60 14.37 -3.79 -3.18
CA ARG A 60 14.45 -4.47 -4.48
C ARG A 60 15.71 -5.32 -4.58
N ASP A 61 16.85 -4.75 -4.22
CA ASP A 61 18.16 -5.41 -4.35
C ASP A 61 18.31 -6.56 -3.34
N GLU A 62 17.79 -6.41 -2.13
CA GLU A 62 17.88 -7.41 -1.06
C GLU A 62 16.84 -8.52 -1.15
N SER A 63 15.61 -8.19 -1.53
CA SER A 63 14.45 -9.09 -1.40
C SER A 63 13.75 -9.38 -2.74
N GLY A 64 14.17 -8.71 -3.82
CA GLY A 64 13.62 -8.94 -5.15
C GLY A 64 12.14 -8.57 -5.26
N ILE A 65 11.74 -7.40 -4.73
CA ILE A 65 10.39 -6.90 -4.94
C ILE A 65 10.13 -6.63 -6.41
N GLU A 66 8.88 -6.79 -6.83
CA GLU A 66 8.44 -6.71 -8.22
C GLU A 66 7.59 -5.46 -8.49
N GLY A 67 7.18 -4.77 -7.43
CA GLY A 67 6.33 -3.60 -7.58
C GLY A 67 6.06 -2.82 -6.31
N LEU A 68 5.49 -1.65 -6.53
CA LEU A 68 4.96 -0.72 -5.54
C LEU A 68 3.44 -0.88 -5.46
N THR A 69 2.89 -0.89 -4.24
CA THR A 69 1.44 -0.76 -4.01
C THR A 69 1.17 0.52 -3.21
N LEU A 70 0.31 1.36 -3.74
CA LEU A 70 -0.15 2.61 -3.13
C LEU A 70 -1.57 2.42 -2.61
N LEU A 71 -1.75 2.62 -1.30
CA LEU A 71 -3.02 2.42 -0.61
C LEU A 71 -3.08 3.25 0.69
N GLY A 72 -3.95 2.91 1.63
CA GLY A 72 -4.02 3.54 2.94
C GLY A 72 -5.23 4.44 3.10
N GLY A 73 -5.04 5.74 3.33
CA GLY A 73 -6.09 6.74 3.25
C GLY A 73 -6.63 6.79 1.80
N GLU A 74 -6.24 7.79 1.04
CA GLU A 74 -6.58 7.89 -0.38
C GLU A 74 -5.37 8.39 -1.18
N PRO A 75 -4.73 7.57 -2.01
CA PRO A 75 -3.57 7.98 -2.79
C PRO A 75 -3.81 9.19 -3.69
N PHE A 76 -5.00 9.31 -4.31
CA PHE A 76 -5.35 10.45 -5.15
C PHE A 76 -5.64 11.75 -4.38
N ALA A 77 -5.83 11.67 -3.06
CA ALA A 77 -5.82 12.87 -2.21
C ALA A 77 -4.38 13.37 -1.93
N HIS A 78 -3.38 12.59 -2.29
CA HIS A 78 -1.96 12.86 -2.16
C HIS A 78 -1.23 12.71 -3.50
N ALA A 79 -1.92 13.02 -4.62
CA ALA A 79 -1.52 12.67 -5.97
C ALA A 79 -0.06 13.05 -6.30
N GLY A 80 0.41 14.26 -5.94
CA GLY A 80 1.79 14.66 -6.20
C GLY A 80 2.84 13.75 -5.53
N GLY A 81 2.59 13.36 -4.28
CA GLY A 81 3.47 12.41 -3.58
C GLY A 81 3.38 10.99 -4.15
N ALA A 82 2.17 10.56 -4.52
CA ALA A 82 1.95 9.26 -5.13
C ALA A 82 2.59 9.14 -6.52
N VAL A 83 2.54 10.21 -7.33
CA VAL A 83 3.25 10.30 -8.63
C VAL A 83 4.75 10.16 -8.43
N ALA A 84 5.34 10.92 -7.51
CA ALA A 84 6.78 10.84 -7.26
C ALA A 84 7.23 9.42 -6.89
N LEU A 85 6.46 8.71 -6.04
CA LEU A 85 6.75 7.32 -5.70
C LEU A 85 6.58 6.37 -6.89
N ALA A 86 5.53 6.59 -7.70
CA ALA A 86 5.26 5.77 -8.88
C ALA A 86 6.35 5.95 -9.95
N GLU A 87 6.81 7.18 -10.20
CA GLU A 87 7.94 7.48 -11.09
C GLU A 87 9.22 6.79 -10.62
N GLY A 88 9.54 6.91 -9.32
CA GLY A 88 10.67 6.20 -8.72
C GLY A 88 10.58 4.68 -8.89
N ALA A 89 9.40 4.11 -8.65
CA ALA A 89 9.16 2.67 -8.89
C ALA A 89 9.38 2.27 -10.35
N LYS A 90 8.86 3.07 -11.30
CA LYS A 90 9.07 2.83 -12.74
C LYS A 90 10.55 2.95 -13.13
N ALA A 91 11.28 3.93 -12.60
CA ALA A 91 12.72 4.07 -12.83
C ALA A 91 13.51 2.85 -12.31
N LEU A 92 13.02 2.21 -11.25
CA LEU A 92 13.58 0.96 -10.70
C LEU A 92 13.11 -0.30 -11.45
N GLY A 93 12.29 -0.18 -12.51
CA GLY A 93 11.73 -1.32 -13.27
C GLY A 93 10.55 -2.01 -12.57
N LEU A 94 10.03 -1.43 -11.48
CA LEU A 94 8.93 -1.99 -10.72
C LEU A 94 7.57 -1.67 -11.34
N SER A 95 6.59 -2.52 -11.08
CA SER A 95 5.18 -2.25 -11.42
C SER A 95 4.53 -1.37 -10.34
N VAL A 96 3.44 -0.71 -10.71
CA VAL A 96 2.65 0.12 -9.78
C VAL A 96 1.21 -0.38 -9.73
N MET A 97 0.74 -0.65 -8.52
CA MET A 97 -0.66 -0.93 -8.22
C MET A 97 -1.19 0.18 -7.30
N THR A 98 -2.34 0.75 -7.66
CA THR A 98 -2.94 1.84 -6.89
C THR A 98 -4.37 1.46 -6.50
N PHE A 99 -4.71 1.67 -5.22
CA PHE A 99 -6.08 1.58 -4.73
C PHE A 99 -6.68 2.97 -4.62
N SER A 100 -7.96 3.10 -4.96
CA SER A 100 -8.71 4.33 -4.77
C SER A 100 -10.15 4.03 -4.38
N GLY A 101 -10.70 4.85 -3.51
CA GLY A 101 -12.13 4.84 -3.26
C GLY A 101 -12.93 5.72 -4.24
N PHE A 102 -12.28 6.50 -5.10
CA PHE A 102 -12.92 7.19 -6.21
C PHE A 102 -13.09 6.26 -7.39
N LEU A 103 -14.08 6.51 -8.25
CA LEU A 103 -14.26 5.81 -9.51
C LEU A 103 -13.27 6.34 -10.56
N LEU A 104 -12.79 5.46 -11.44
CA LEU A 104 -11.85 5.85 -12.50
C LEU A 104 -12.42 6.96 -13.42
N GLU A 105 -13.72 6.91 -13.67
CA GLU A 105 -14.41 7.94 -14.46
C GLU A 105 -14.31 9.32 -13.80
N ASP A 106 -14.51 9.38 -12.49
CA ASP A 106 -14.41 10.61 -11.71
C ASP A 106 -12.96 11.12 -11.64
N LEU A 107 -12.00 10.20 -11.51
CA LEU A 107 -10.58 10.54 -11.54
C LEU A 107 -10.14 11.13 -12.89
N ARG A 108 -10.65 10.60 -14.00
CA ARG A 108 -10.30 11.04 -15.36
C ARG A 108 -10.75 12.46 -15.69
N VAL A 109 -11.78 12.96 -15.03
CA VAL A 109 -12.29 14.33 -15.27
C VAL A 109 -11.75 15.34 -14.29
N ARG A 110 -10.90 14.95 -13.36
CA ARG A 110 -10.24 15.85 -12.43
C ARG A 110 -9.21 16.73 -13.15
N PRO A 111 -9.16 18.04 -12.80
CA PRO A 111 -8.27 19.00 -13.47
C PRO A 111 -6.81 18.89 -13.04
N GLU A 112 -6.52 18.23 -11.92
CA GLU A 112 -5.16 18.13 -11.36
C GLU A 112 -4.30 17.20 -12.23
N PRO A 113 -3.21 17.70 -12.83
CA PRO A 113 -2.38 16.90 -13.74
C PRO A 113 -1.76 15.67 -13.08
N GLU A 114 -1.50 15.73 -11.77
CA GLU A 114 -0.95 14.62 -10.99
C GLU A 114 -1.93 13.44 -10.91
N VAL A 115 -3.24 13.69 -10.98
CA VAL A 115 -4.25 12.61 -11.01
C VAL A 115 -4.13 11.83 -12.31
N ALA A 116 -4.07 12.51 -13.44
CA ALA A 116 -3.89 11.87 -14.75
C ALA A 116 -2.53 11.15 -14.84
N ALA A 117 -1.47 11.74 -14.27
CA ALA A 117 -0.14 11.14 -14.23
C ALA A 117 -0.12 9.86 -13.40
N LEU A 118 -0.76 9.83 -12.22
CA LEU A 118 -0.82 8.64 -11.38
C LEU A 118 -1.58 7.50 -12.06
N ILE A 119 -2.68 7.80 -12.76
CA ILE A 119 -3.40 6.82 -13.57
C ILE A 119 -2.47 6.23 -14.64
N ALA A 120 -1.75 7.09 -15.37
CA ALA A 120 -0.86 6.67 -16.47
C ALA A 120 0.34 5.83 -15.98
N LEU A 121 0.83 6.07 -14.75
CA LEU A 121 1.94 5.34 -14.14
C LEU A 121 1.50 4.00 -13.54
N SER A 122 0.22 3.83 -13.25
CA SER A 122 -0.32 2.60 -12.66
C SER A 122 -0.43 1.48 -13.69
N ASP A 123 0.01 0.27 -13.34
CA ASP A 123 -0.25 -0.94 -14.12
C ASP A 123 -1.61 -1.53 -13.77
N ILE A 124 -2.01 -1.36 -12.50
CA ILE A 124 -3.28 -1.82 -11.96
C ILE A 124 -3.89 -0.70 -11.14
N LEU A 125 -5.17 -0.42 -11.36
CA LEU A 125 -5.97 0.44 -10.50
C LEU A 125 -7.15 -0.35 -9.97
N VAL A 126 -7.31 -0.38 -8.65
CA VAL A 126 -8.54 -0.85 -7.99
C VAL A 126 -9.31 0.39 -7.59
N ASP A 127 -10.52 0.53 -8.10
CA ASP A 127 -11.36 1.70 -7.90
C ASP A 127 -12.69 1.38 -7.20
N GLY A 128 -13.27 2.40 -6.61
CA GLY A 128 -14.57 2.35 -5.96
C GLY A 128 -14.51 2.33 -4.42
N PRO A 129 -15.48 2.98 -3.75
CA PRO A 129 -15.53 3.06 -2.31
C PRO A 129 -15.75 1.67 -1.70
N TYR A 130 -15.12 1.43 -0.55
CA TYR A 130 -15.36 0.19 0.19
C TYR A 130 -16.80 0.15 0.72
N ASP A 131 -17.49 -0.97 0.48
CA ASP A 131 -18.81 -1.25 1.01
C ASP A 131 -18.77 -2.51 1.88
N ARG A 132 -18.93 -2.32 3.20
CA ARG A 132 -18.89 -3.42 4.17
C ARG A 132 -20.05 -4.40 4.05
N ASP A 133 -21.15 -3.96 3.43
CA ASP A 133 -22.37 -4.77 3.29
C ASP A 133 -22.29 -5.66 2.03
N GLN A 134 -21.27 -5.45 1.19
CA GLN A 134 -20.96 -6.22 -0.01
C GLN A 134 -19.52 -6.77 -0.01
N PRO A 135 -19.10 -7.53 1.02
CA PRO A 135 -17.72 -8.01 1.10
C PRO A 135 -17.41 -8.96 -0.07
N ASP A 136 -16.23 -8.79 -0.68
CA ASP A 136 -15.74 -9.71 -1.70
C ASP A 136 -15.02 -10.89 -1.05
N THR A 137 -15.42 -12.10 -1.41
CA THR A 137 -14.81 -13.34 -0.93
C THR A 137 -14.15 -14.15 -2.04
N GLU A 138 -14.28 -13.69 -3.29
CA GLU A 138 -13.86 -14.42 -4.49
C GLU A 138 -12.57 -13.82 -5.09
N ARG A 139 -12.49 -12.50 -5.15
CA ARG A 139 -11.37 -11.80 -5.77
C ARG A 139 -10.29 -11.47 -4.73
N ARG A 140 -9.06 -11.87 -5.04
CA ARG A 140 -7.91 -11.54 -4.19
C ARG A 140 -7.67 -10.04 -4.18
N TRP A 141 -7.28 -9.49 -3.03
CA TRP A 141 -6.98 -8.07 -2.77
C TRP A 141 -8.16 -7.10 -2.92
N ILE A 142 -9.37 -7.59 -3.12
CA ILE A 142 -10.57 -6.75 -3.27
C ILE A 142 -11.39 -6.82 -1.98
N GLY A 143 -11.76 -5.65 -1.45
CA GLY A 143 -12.51 -5.55 -0.18
C GLY A 143 -14.01 -5.73 -0.32
N SER A 144 -14.60 -5.25 -1.42
CA SER A 144 -16.06 -5.33 -1.65
C SER A 144 -16.39 -5.52 -3.13
N THR A 145 -17.54 -6.14 -3.40
CA THR A 145 -17.91 -6.60 -4.75
C THR A 145 -18.15 -5.48 -5.74
N ASN A 146 -18.50 -4.28 -5.26
CA ASN A 146 -18.66 -3.06 -6.05
C ASN A 146 -17.34 -2.48 -6.56
N GLN A 147 -16.20 -2.83 -5.94
CA GLN A 147 -14.88 -2.38 -6.40
C GLN A 147 -14.51 -3.07 -7.71
N ARG A 148 -13.80 -2.33 -8.58
CA ARG A 148 -13.42 -2.80 -9.92
C ARG A 148 -11.90 -2.84 -10.04
N VAL A 149 -11.42 -3.79 -10.83
CA VAL A 149 -10.00 -3.92 -11.16
C VAL A 149 -9.78 -3.50 -12.60
N HIS A 150 -8.96 -2.49 -12.81
CA HIS A 150 -8.56 -2.00 -14.12
C HIS A 150 -7.10 -2.41 -14.38
N PHE A 151 -6.89 -3.29 -15.34
CA PHE A 151 -5.56 -3.58 -15.86
C PHE A 151 -5.22 -2.52 -16.90
N LEU A 152 -4.43 -1.52 -16.49
CA LEU A 152 -4.03 -0.40 -17.34
C LEU A 152 -2.87 -0.77 -18.27
N THR A 153 -2.14 -1.85 -17.91
CA THR A 153 -1.17 -2.53 -18.78
C THR A 153 -1.45 -4.03 -18.82
N ASP A 154 -0.77 -4.76 -19.71
CA ASP A 154 -0.96 -6.21 -19.83
C ASP A 154 -0.15 -7.02 -18.81
N ARG A 155 0.70 -6.39 -18.00
CA ARG A 155 1.67 -7.05 -17.11
C ARG A 155 1.05 -8.10 -16.18
N TYR A 156 -0.17 -7.86 -15.67
CA TYR A 156 -0.84 -8.73 -14.71
C TYR A 156 -2.22 -9.23 -15.15
N ARG A 157 -2.63 -8.96 -16.37
CA ARG A 157 -3.99 -9.29 -16.86
C ARG A 157 -4.30 -10.77 -16.80
N LEU A 158 -3.30 -11.62 -17.05
CA LEU A 158 -3.42 -13.08 -17.07
C LEU A 158 -2.76 -13.74 -15.85
N ASP A 159 -2.40 -12.98 -14.83
CA ASP A 159 -1.75 -13.51 -13.64
C ASP A 159 -2.73 -14.39 -12.84
N GLU A 160 -2.35 -15.66 -12.64
CA GLU A 160 -3.17 -16.63 -11.89
C GLU A 160 -3.32 -16.28 -10.40
N GLN A 161 -2.49 -15.37 -9.87
CA GLN A 161 -2.57 -14.95 -8.47
C GLN A 161 -3.92 -14.30 -8.13
N TRP A 162 -4.63 -13.70 -9.11
CA TRP A 162 -5.97 -13.16 -8.94
C TRP A 162 -7.03 -14.17 -8.52
N ARG A 163 -6.79 -15.46 -8.80
CA ARG A 163 -7.68 -16.58 -8.47
C ARG A 163 -7.35 -17.26 -7.14
N LYS A 164 -6.25 -16.87 -6.50
CA LYS A 164 -5.84 -17.41 -5.20
C LYS A 164 -6.64 -16.75 -4.08
N ARG A 165 -6.67 -17.38 -2.92
CA ARG A 165 -7.30 -16.81 -1.72
C ARG A 165 -6.49 -15.64 -1.19
N ASN A 166 -7.18 -14.71 -0.54
CA ASN A 166 -6.55 -13.65 0.22
C ASN A 166 -5.64 -14.22 1.32
N THR A 167 -4.56 -13.50 1.58
CA THR A 167 -3.58 -13.84 2.62
C THR A 167 -3.50 -12.73 3.65
N LEU A 168 -3.18 -13.12 4.88
CA LEU A 168 -2.77 -12.22 5.94
C LEU A 168 -1.30 -12.48 6.23
N GLU A 169 -0.55 -11.42 6.36
CA GLU A 169 0.81 -11.47 6.87
C GLU A 169 0.84 -10.90 8.28
N ILE A 170 1.43 -11.65 9.20
CA ILE A 170 1.65 -11.24 10.57
C ILE A 170 3.16 -11.16 10.78
N ARG A 171 3.64 -9.98 11.12
CA ARG A 171 5.04 -9.74 11.45
C ARG A 171 5.17 -9.46 12.93
N VAL A 172 6.12 -10.13 13.56
CA VAL A 172 6.45 -9.94 14.98
C VAL A 172 7.88 -9.45 15.07
N VAL A 173 8.07 -8.23 15.55
CA VAL A 173 9.39 -7.63 15.74
C VAL A 173 9.51 -7.21 17.21
N GLY A 174 10.28 -7.94 17.98
CA GLY A 174 10.35 -7.75 19.42
C GLY A 174 8.99 -7.97 20.08
N ARG A 175 8.36 -6.92 20.59
CA ARG A 175 7.02 -6.93 21.21
C ARG A 175 5.92 -6.34 20.30
N GLU A 176 6.26 -6.01 19.09
CA GLU A 176 5.37 -5.35 18.15
C GLU A 176 4.84 -6.35 17.11
N ILE A 177 3.54 -6.28 16.86
CA ILE A 177 2.86 -7.14 15.89
C ILE A 177 2.23 -6.24 14.84
N THR A 178 2.63 -6.43 13.58
CA THR A 178 2.01 -5.78 12.42
C THR A 178 1.24 -6.80 11.63
N VAL A 179 0.03 -6.44 11.23
CA VAL A 179 -0.84 -7.29 10.40
C VAL A 179 -1.20 -6.50 9.15
N ASN A 180 -0.99 -7.11 7.98
CA ASN A 180 -1.41 -6.55 6.70
C ASN A 180 -2.00 -7.64 5.79
N GLY A 181 -2.69 -7.21 4.73
CA GLY A 181 -3.41 -8.09 3.83
C GLY A 181 -4.92 -8.08 4.05
N PHE A 182 -5.61 -8.85 3.24
CA PHE A 182 -7.07 -8.96 3.28
C PHE A 182 -7.46 -10.21 4.07
N PRO A 183 -8.10 -10.06 5.24
CA PRO A 183 -8.47 -11.20 6.07
C PRO A 183 -9.54 -12.05 5.38
N ALA A 184 -9.40 -13.38 5.48
CA ALA A 184 -10.52 -14.27 5.25
C ALA A 184 -11.67 -13.92 6.21
N LYS A 185 -12.92 -14.16 5.78
CA LYS A 185 -14.13 -13.81 6.52
C LYS A 185 -14.08 -14.18 8.01
N ASP A 186 -13.50 -15.33 8.33
CA ASP A 186 -13.41 -15.86 9.70
C ASP A 186 -12.18 -15.33 10.48
N ALA A 187 -11.24 -14.67 9.81
CA ALA A 187 -10.04 -14.12 10.44
C ALA A 187 -10.24 -12.70 11.00
N VAL A 188 -11.28 -11.97 10.56
CA VAL A 188 -11.55 -10.57 10.97
C VAL A 188 -11.73 -10.38 12.49
N GLY A 189 -12.05 -11.46 13.23
CA GLY A 189 -12.21 -11.43 14.69
C GLY A 189 -10.94 -11.70 15.49
N LEU A 190 -9.91 -12.30 14.88
CA LEU A 190 -8.75 -12.82 15.60
C LEU A 190 -7.91 -11.74 16.29
N TRP A 191 -7.92 -10.51 15.79
CA TRP A 191 -7.18 -9.38 16.39
C TRP A 191 -8.05 -8.31 17.02
N LYS A 192 -9.38 -8.42 16.99
CA LYS A 192 -10.29 -7.43 17.63
C LYS A 192 -10.07 -7.31 19.15
N GLY A 193 -9.45 -8.29 19.77
CA GLY A 193 -9.06 -8.27 21.19
C GLY A 193 -7.68 -7.69 21.44
N TRP A 194 -6.89 -7.43 20.41
CA TRP A 194 -5.56 -6.83 20.55
C TRP A 194 -5.74 -5.32 20.52
N THR A 195 -5.57 -4.69 21.69
CA THR A 195 -5.64 -3.23 21.78
C THR A 195 -4.63 -2.63 20.82
N ARG A 196 -5.11 -1.94 19.80
CA ARG A 196 -4.28 -1.15 18.88
C ARG A 196 -3.51 -0.11 19.69
N LYS A 197 -2.26 -0.40 20.03
CA LYS A 197 -1.30 0.63 20.39
C LYS A 197 -0.90 1.33 19.09
N LYS A 198 -0.56 2.64 19.21
CA LYS A 198 -0.17 3.54 18.12
C LYS A 198 0.47 2.83 16.92
N PRO A 199 0.26 3.33 15.67
CA PRO A 199 1.02 2.88 14.52
C PRO A 199 2.50 2.85 14.88
N LEU A 200 3.18 1.76 14.49
CA LEU A 200 4.60 1.61 14.73
C LEU A 200 5.35 2.74 14.01
N PRO A 201 6.34 3.37 14.65
CA PRO A 201 7.30 4.13 13.89
C PRO A 201 7.87 3.21 12.80
N VAL A 202 7.98 3.75 11.59
CA VAL A 202 8.59 3.04 10.46
C VAL A 202 9.98 2.58 10.94
N ALA A 203 10.18 1.27 11.02
CA ALA A 203 11.47 0.75 11.43
C ALA A 203 12.54 1.27 10.46
N ASN A 204 13.44 2.12 10.94
CA ASN A 204 14.62 2.47 10.15
C ASN A 204 15.36 1.18 9.81
N PRO A 205 15.86 1.04 8.59
CA PRO A 205 16.70 -0.09 8.24
C PRO A 205 17.82 -0.22 9.27
N ALA A 206 18.11 -1.45 9.68
CA ALA A 206 19.20 -1.73 10.59
C ALA A 206 20.50 -1.04 10.07
N PRO A 207 21.32 -0.44 10.94
CA PRO A 207 22.57 0.19 10.52
C PRO A 207 23.41 -0.85 9.78
N THR A 208 23.94 -0.46 8.62
CA THR A 208 24.86 -1.30 7.87
C THR A 208 26.10 -1.62 8.71
N PRO A 209 26.71 -2.80 8.54
CA PRO A 209 27.90 -3.22 9.32
C PRO A 209 29.09 -2.24 9.30
N GLU A 210 29.12 -1.31 8.36
CA GLU A 210 30.18 -0.30 8.22
C GLU A 210 30.10 0.86 9.24
N SER A 211 29.00 0.98 10.02
CA SER A 211 28.88 2.03 11.05
C SER A 211 29.38 1.63 12.43
N LEU A 212 29.83 0.39 12.60
CA LEU A 212 30.56 -0.02 13.80
C LEU A 212 32.05 0.30 13.62
N GLY A 213 32.37 1.57 13.88
CA GLY A 213 33.72 2.04 13.88
C GLY A 213 34.61 1.14 14.74
N THR A 214 35.71 0.72 14.15
CA THR A 214 36.86 0.12 14.82
C THR A 214 37.45 1.12 15.82
N ASP A 215 37.02 1.10 17.04
CA ASP A 215 37.80 1.62 18.16
C ASP A 215 38.55 0.45 18.80
N ALA A 216 39.67 0.10 18.17
CA ALA A 216 40.75 -0.67 18.78
C ALA A 216 41.76 0.29 19.40
N LYS A 217 41.68 0.45 20.70
CA LYS A 217 42.87 0.64 21.55
C LYS A 217 42.54 0.36 22.99
#